data_f5cc2096abf752a81dc333515c02a9c7
#
_entry.id   f5cc2096abf752a81dc333515c02a9c7
#
_cell.length_a   1.000
_cell.length_b   1.000
_cell.length_c   1.000
_cell.angle_alpha   90.00
_cell.angle_beta   90.00
_cell.angle_gamma   90.00
#
_symmetry.space_group_name_H-M   'P 1'
#
loop_
_entity.id
_entity.type
_entity.pdbx_description
1 polymer ?
#
loop_
_entity_poly.entity_id
_entity_poly.type
_entity_poly.pdbx_seq_one_letter_code
_entity_poly.pdbx_strand_id
1 'polypeptide(L)'
;YAAYDSALVYNPSNIGALNNYAYYLSVERRNLDKAEEMSYKTVKAEPDNATYLDTYAWILFEKGNYAEARLYIDDAMKSDGGKSDVIVEHCGDIYYMTGDVDKALEYWNQALKIGSKSKTLQEKIRKKKYISDK
;
A
#
# COMPACT_ATOMS: atom_id res chain seq x y z
N TYR A 1 18.12 3.64 5.04
CA TYR A 1 18.43 2.61 4.05
C TYR A 1 19.62 1.76 4.46
N ALA A 2 20.69 2.36 4.91
CA ALA A 2 21.83 1.58 5.37
C ALA A 2 21.43 0.64 6.51
N ALA A 3 20.54 1.08 7.41
CA ALA A 3 20.04 0.24 8.49
C ALA A 3 19.26 -0.97 7.97
N TYR A 4 18.42 -0.78 6.93
CA TYR A 4 17.67 -1.89 6.34
C TYR A 4 18.61 -2.85 5.61
N ASP A 5 19.59 -2.34 4.88
CA ASP A 5 20.56 -3.17 4.19
C ASP A 5 21.37 -4.00 5.18
N SER A 6 21.80 -3.40 6.29
CA SER A 6 22.53 -4.11 7.34
C SER A 6 21.68 -5.22 7.95
N ALA A 7 20.39 -4.95 8.24
CA ALA A 7 19.49 -5.95 8.79
C ALA A 7 19.34 -7.13 7.83
N LEU A 8 19.25 -6.87 6.52
CA LEU A 8 19.11 -7.92 5.52
C LEU A 8 20.38 -8.74 5.34
N VAL A 9 21.56 -8.11 5.50
CA VAL A 9 22.84 -8.81 5.43
C VAL A 9 22.98 -9.82 6.58
N TYR A 10 22.63 -9.40 7.80
CA TYR A 10 22.74 -10.28 8.98
C TYR A 10 21.57 -11.26 9.10
N ASN A 11 20.41 -10.91 8.59
CA ASN A 11 19.22 -11.76 8.66
C ASN A 11 18.34 -11.55 7.43
N PRO A 12 18.71 -12.17 6.29
CA PRO A 12 17.94 -11.98 5.05
C PRO A 12 16.52 -12.54 5.13
N SER A 13 16.21 -13.31 6.16
CA SER A 13 14.85 -13.82 6.39
C SER A 13 14.06 -12.95 7.35
N ASN A 14 14.56 -11.77 7.72
CA ASN A 14 13.84 -10.84 8.57
C ASN A 14 12.68 -10.21 7.80
N ILE A 15 11.50 -10.76 8.01
CA ILE A 15 10.30 -10.38 7.22
C ILE A 15 9.90 -8.92 7.47
N GLY A 16 9.97 -8.48 8.73
CA GLY A 16 9.67 -7.10 9.06
C GLY A 16 10.59 -6.10 8.37
N ALA A 17 11.90 -6.39 8.33
CA ALA A 17 12.87 -5.53 7.66
C ALA A 17 12.63 -5.53 6.15
N LEU A 18 12.32 -6.70 5.56
CA LEU A 18 11.98 -6.78 4.14
C LEU A 18 10.79 -5.90 3.81
N ASN A 19 9.73 -5.98 4.60
CA ASN A 19 8.55 -5.18 4.39
C ASN A 19 8.85 -3.67 4.47
N ASN A 20 9.57 -3.27 5.52
CA ASN A 20 9.88 -1.85 5.73
C ASN A 20 10.72 -1.28 4.59
N TYR A 21 11.72 -2.02 4.14
CA TYR A 21 12.57 -1.58 3.05
C TYR A 21 11.78 -1.51 1.73
N ALA A 22 10.97 -2.54 1.45
CA ALA A 22 10.14 -2.57 0.26
C ALA A 22 9.15 -1.40 0.23
N TYR A 23 8.50 -1.13 1.35
CA TYR A 23 7.58 -0.01 1.45
C TYR A 23 8.30 1.32 1.21
N TYR A 24 9.48 1.48 1.81
CA TYR A 24 10.27 2.68 1.63
C TYR A 24 10.62 2.91 0.17
N LEU A 25 11.08 1.86 -0.52
CA LEU A 25 11.39 1.96 -1.94
C LEU A 25 10.17 2.37 -2.76
N SER A 26 8.98 1.85 -2.40
CA SER A 26 7.74 2.19 -3.10
C SER A 26 7.39 3.67 -2.94
N VAL A 27 7.55 4.20 -1.74
CA VAL A 27 7.26 5.61 -1.46
C VAL A 27 8.21 6.51 -2.25
N GLU A 28 9.48 6.13 -2.35
CA GLU A 28 10.49 6.87 -3.11
C GLU A 28 10.45 6.57 -4.60
N ARG A 29 9.64 5.61 -5.02
CA ARG A 29 9.52 5.16 -6.41
C ARG A 29 10.87 4.73 -6.98
N ARG A 30 11.67 4.03 -6.16
CA ARG A 30 13.00 3.56 -6.50
C ARG A 30 13.06 2.05 -6.47
N ASN A 31 13.73 1.46 -7.48
CA ASN A 31 13.94 0.02 -7.56
C ASN A 31 12.64 -0.78 -7.28
N LEU A 32 11.57 -0.40 -7.99
CA LEU A 32 10.26 -1.01 -7.75
C LEU A 32 10.25 -2.52 -8.00
N ASP A 33 11.05 -3.01 -8.95
CA ASP A 33 11.16 -4.44 -9.20
C ASP A 33 11.76 -5.17 -7.99
N LYS A 34 12.80 -4.60 -7.39
CA LYS A 34 13.40 -5.15 -6.17
C LYS A 34 12.41 -5.08 -5.01
N ALA A 35 11.69 -3.96 -4.89
CA ALA A 35 10.67 -3.80 -3.86
C ALA A 35 9.59 -4.86 -3.99
N GLU A 36 9.12 -5.11 -5.20
CA GLU A 36 8.10 -6.13 -5.45
C GLU A 36 8.60 -7.51 -5.05
N GLU A 37 9.81 -7.89 -5.43
CA GLU A 37 10.39 -9.18 -5.09
C GLU A 37 10.48 -9.37 -3.57
N MET A 38 10.97 -8.35 -2.87
CA MET A 38 11.10 -8.39 -1.41
C MET A 38 9.74 -8.47 -0.72
N SER A 39 8.79 -7.66 -1.16
CA SER A 39 7.46 -7.63 -0.60
C SER A 39 6.70 -8.94 -0.85
N TYR A 40 6.91 -9.56 -2.01
CA TYR A 40 6.30 -10.85 -2.32
C TYR A 40 6.71 -11.91 -1.30
N LYS A 41 7.98 -11.90 -0.89
CA LYS A 41 8.45 -12.83 0.15
C LYS A 41 7.70 -12.62 1.47
N THR A 42 7.37 -11.39 1.83
CA THR A 42 6.62 -11.11 3.06
C THR A 42 5.19 -11.66 2.97
N VAL A 43 4.55 -11.49 1.83
CA VAL A 43 3.19 -12.00 1.61
C VAL A 43 3.17 -13.52 1.62
N LYS A 44 4.18 -14.18 1.04
CA LYS A 44 4.27 -15.63 1.08
C LYS A 44 4.48 -16.15 2.50
N ALA A 45 5.25 -15.44 3.31
CA ALA A 45 5.51 -15.84 4.69
C ALA A 45 4.29 -15.64 5.58
N GLU A 46 3.53 -14.56 5.37
CA GLU A 46 2.35 -14.23 6.17
C GLU A 46 1.21 -13.76 5.26
N PRO A 47 0.49 -14.70 4.60
CA PRO A 47 -0.51 -14.34 3.59
C PRO A 47 -1.71 -13.54 4.10
N ASP A 48 -1.95 -13.55 5.42
CA ASP A 48 -3.09 -12.84 6.02
C ASP A 48 -2.67 -11.56 6.73
N ASN A 49 -1.40 -11.15 6.60
CA ASN A 49 -0.93 -9.92 7.23
C ASN A 49 -1.34 -8.72 6.40
N ALA A 50 -2.31 -7.95 6.90
CA ALA A 50 -2.86 -6.80 6.17
C ALA A 50 -1.78 -5.78 5.80
N THR A 51 -0.82 -5.52 6.69
CA THR A 51 0.26 -4.57 6.42
C THR A 51 1.12 -5.03 5.25
N TYR A 52 1.47 -6.32 5.21
CA TYR A 52 2.30 -6.86 4.12
C TYR A 52 1.53 -6.87 2.80
N LEU A 53 0.25 -7.23 2.84
CA LEU A 53 -0.60 -7.19 1.65
C LEU A 53 -0.73 -5.77 1.11
N ASP A 54 -0.91 -4.79 2.00
CA ASP A 54 -1.00 -3.38 1.61
C ASP A 54 0.30 -2.90 0.95
N THR A 55 1.44 -3.24 1.54
CA THR A 55 2.74 -2.85 0.97
C THR A 55 2.89 -3.42 -0.44
N TYR A 56 2.56 -4.68 -0.64
CA TYR A 56 2.66 -5.32 -1.95
C TYR A 56 1.71 -4.67 -2.95
N ALA A 57 0.47 -4.43 -2.53
CA ALA A 57 -0.51 -3.74 -3.38
C ALA A 57 -0.03 -2.34 -3.77
N TRP A 58 0.56 -1.60 -2.83
CA TRP A 58 1.04 -0.26 -3.11
C TRP A 58 2.21 -0.25 -4.09
N ILE A 59 3.11 -1.23 -3.99
CA ILE A 59 4.20 -1.37 -4.95
C ILE A 59 3.64 -1.63 -6.35
N LEU A 60 2.66 -2.52 -6.48
CA LEU A 60 1.99 -2.78 -7.75
C LEU A 60 1.33 -1.51 -8.29
N PHE A 61 0.71 -0.73 -7.41
CA PHE A 61 0.09 0.55 -7.78
C PHE A 61 1.14 1.50 -8.36
N GLU A 62 2.29 1.64 -7.70
CA GLU A 62 3.35 2.53 -8.17
C GLU A 62 3.94 2.06 -9.51
N LYS A 63 3.90 0.76 -9.79
CA LYS A 63 4.32 0.20 -11.07
C LYS A 63 3.26 0.33 -12.16
N GLY A 64 2.07 0.80 -11.83
CA GLY A 64 0.97 0.91 -12.77
C GLY A 64 0.13 -0.35 -12.94
N ASN A 65 0.39 -1.39 -12.13
CA ASN A 65 -0.34 -2.66 -12.19
C ASN A 65 -1.58 -2.59 -11.30
N TYR A 66 -2.52 -1.74 -11.68
CA TYR A 66 -3.67 -1.41 -10.85
C TYR A 66 -4.62 -2.59 -10.61
N ALA A 67 -4.82 -3.43 -11.62
CA ALA A 67 -5.72 -4.59 -11.49
C ALA A 67 -5.20 -5.59 -10.47
N GLU A 68 -3.89 -5.88 -10.50
CA GLU A 68 -3.28 -6.76 -9.49
C GLU A 68 -3.27 -6.11 -8.12
N ALA A 69 -2.96 -4.81 -8.07
CA ALA A 69 -2.98 -4.07 -6.80
C ALA A 69 -4.34 -4.19 -6.13
N ARG A 70 -5.41 -4.15 -6.91
CA ARG A 70 -6.77 -4.29 -6.40
C ARG A 70 -6.99 -5.63 -5.72
N LEU A 71 -6.48 -6.72 -6.29
CA LEU A 71 -6.61 -8.06 -5.70
C LEU A 71 -5.99 -8.11 -4.30
N TYR A 72 -4.79 -7.58 -4.16
CA TYR A 72 -4.07 -7.64 -2.89
C TYR A 72 -4.61 -6.64 -1.86
N ILE A 73 -5.06 -5.47 -2.29
CA ILE A 73 -5.65 -4.52 -1.34
C ILE A 73 -7.00 -5.05 -0.81
N ASP A 74 -7.77 -5.75 -1.66
CA ASP A 74 -9.01 -6.39 -1.22
C ASP A 74 -8.71 -7.45 -0.15
N ASP A 75 -7.64 -8.23 -0.32
CA ASP A 75 -7.23 -9.21 0.68
C ASP A 75 -6.81 -8.51 1.98
N ALA A 76 -6.10 -7.40 1.89
CA ALA A 76 -5.71 -6.63 3.07
C ALA A 76 -6.94 -6.15 3.83
N MET A 77 -7.96 -5.67 3.11
CA MET A 77 -9.19 -5.18 3.72
C MET A 77 -9.96 -6.30 4.43
N LYS A 78 -9.94 -7.51 3.86
CA LYS A 78 -10.59 -8.68 4.48
C LYS A 78 -9.87 -9.14 5.74
N SER A 79 -8.55 -8.96 5.81
CA SER A 79 -7.77 -9.35 6.98
C SER A 79 -8.04 -8.37 8.14
N ASP A 80 -7.35 -7.25 8.21
CA ASP A 80 -7.61 -6.23 9.24
C ASP A 80 -7.45 -4.82 8.66
N GLY A 81 -7.24 -4.74 7.36
CA GLY A 81 -6.93 -3.47 6.70
C GLY A 81 -8.03 -2.43 6.81
N GLY A 82 -9.29 -2.89 6.98
CA GLY A 82 -10.42 -1.97 7.10
C GLY A 82 -10.38 -1.09 8.34
N LYS A 83 -9.50 -1.38 9.29
CA LYS A 83 -9.32 -0.59 10.50
C LYS A 83 -8.18 0.42 10.39
N SER A 84 -7.38 0.34 9.33
CA SER A 84 -6.23 1.21 9.12
C SER A 84 -6.60 2.32 8.13
N ASP A 85 -6.49 3.57 8.58
CA ASP A 85 -6.73 4.71 7.72
C ASP A 85 -5.82 4.72 6.48
N VAL A 86 -4.56 4.32 6.64
CA VAL A 86 -3.60 4.25 5.53
C VAL A 86 -4.04 3.22 4.49
N ILE A 87 -4.38 2.02 4.94
CA ILE A 87 -4.78 0.93 4.03
C ILE A 87 -6.09 1.28 3.33
N VAL A 88 -7.05 1.85 4.06
CA VAL A 88 -8.34 2.25 3.47
C VAL A 88 -8.14 3.34 2.42
N GLU A 89 -7.27 4.31 2.69
CA GLU A 89 -6.96 5.35 1.70
C GLU A 89 -6.30 4.77 0.46
N HIS A 90 -5.33 3.86 0.63
CA HIS A 90 -4.71 3.15 -0.49
C HIS A 90 -5.74 2.39 -1.30
N CYS A 91 -6.70 1.77 -0.62
CA CYS A 91 -7.79 1.06 -1.29
C CYS A 91 -8.59 1.99 -2.19
N GLY A 92 -8.92 3.18 -1.69
CA GLY A 92 -9.59 4.20 -2.49
C GLY A 92 -8.77 4.63 -3.71
N ASP A 93 -7.47 4.85 -3.52
CA ASP A 93 -6.57 5.24 -4.60
C ASP A 93 -6.54 4.17 -5.70
N ILE A 94 -6.46 2.90 -5.31
CA ILE A 94 -6.40 1.79 -6.25
C ILE A 94 -7.73 1.65 -7.00
N TYR A 95 -8.86 1.76 -6.30
CA TYR A 95 -10.17 1.68 -6.94
C TYR A 95 -10.39 2.82 -7.93
N TYR A 96 -9.90 4.01 -7.60
CA TYR A 96 -9.98 5.13 -8.53
C TYR A 96 -9.25 4.81 -9.84
N MET A 97 -8.03 4.26 -9.73
CA MET A 97 -7.22 3.97 -10.92
C MET A 97 -7.77 2.79 -11.73
N THR A 98 -8.63 1.96 -11.15
CA THR A 98 -9.31 0.90 -11.90
C THR A 98 -10.65 1.37 -12.48
N GLY A 99 -10.98 2.66 -12.32
CA GLY A 99 -12.16 3.26 -12.93
C GLY A 99 -13.41 3.30 -12.06
N ASP A 100 -13.33 2.87 -10.81
CA ASP A 100 -14.47 2.84 -9.89
C ASP A 100 -14.41 4.04 -8.95
N VAL A 101 -14.82 5.20 -9.44
CA VAL A 101 -14.75 6.46 -8.70
C VAL A 101 -15.69 6.45 -7.50
N ASP A 102 -16.87 5.85 -7.63
CA ASP A 102 -17.84 5.81 -6.52
C ASP A 102 -17.28 5.03 -5.33
N LYS A 103 -16.68 3.87 -5.59
CA LYS A 103 -16.03 3.07 -4.54
C LYS A 103 -14.82 3.81 -3.95
N ALA A 104 -14.06 4.49 -4.78
CA ALA A 104 -12.92 5.28 -4.32
C ALA A 104 -13.40 6.33 -3.31
N LEU A 105 -14.47 7.03 -3.61
CA LEU A 105 -15.04 8.04 -2.71
C LEU A 105 -15.50 7.42 -1.39
N GLU A 106 -16.13 6.25 -1.44
CA GLU A 106 -16.55 5.54 -0.23
C GLU A 106 -15.35 5.24 0.69
N TYR A 107 -14.26 4.71 0.12
CA TYR A 107 -13.08 4.37 0.90
C TYR A 107 -12.36 5.62 1.42
N TRP A 108 -12.25 6.67 0.61
CA TRP A 108 -11.65 7.91 1.07
C TRP A 108 -12.43 8.53 2.22
N ASN A 109 -13.77 8.53 2.14
CA ASN A 109 -14.61 9.02 3.24
C ASN A 109 -14.46 8.16 4.48
N GLN A 110 -14.34 6.83 4.30
CA GLN A 110 -14.11 5.91 5.41
C GLN A 110 -12.77 6.18 6.09
N ALA A 111 -11.71 6.42 5.30
CA ALA A 111 -10.40 6.76 5.84
C ALA A 111 -10.46 8.05 6.66
N LEU A 112 -11.20 9.04 6.18
CA LEU A 112 -11.39 10.28 6.91
C LEU A 112 -12.09 10.05 8.25
N LYS A 113 -13.12 9.20 8.26
CA LYS A 113 -13.85 8.86 9.50
C LYS A 113 -12.95 8.15 10.51
N ILE A 114 -12.05 7.29 10.05
CA ILE A 114 -11.12 6.57 10.92
C ILE A 114 -10.14 7.56 11.56
N GLY A 115 -9.87 8.68 10.92
CA GLY A 115 -9.02 9.72 11.47
C GLY A 115 -7.75 9.94 10.66
N SER A 116 -7.78 9.71 9.36
CA SER A 116 -6.63 9.94 8.49
C SER A 116 -6.12 11.37 8.60
N LYS A 117 -4.80 11.50 8.66
CA LYS A 117 -4.12 12.80 8.65
C LYS A 117 -3.45 13.08 7.30
N SER A 118 -3.82 12.35 6.28
CA SER A 118 -3.29 12.53 4.94
C SER A 118 -3.59 13.93 4.42
N LYS A 119 -2.56 14.60 3.91
CA LYS A 119 -2.69 15.98 3.41
C LYS A 119 -3.54 16.07 2.15
N THR A 120 -3.57 15.00 1.37
CA THR A 120 -4.27 15.00 0.09
C THR A 120 -5.68 14.42 0.16
N LEU A 121 -6.03 13.76 1.28
CA LEU A 121 -7.29 13.01 1.36
C LEU A 121 -8.51 13.87 1.12
N GLN A 122 -8.60 15.01 1.80
CA GLN A 122 -9.75 15.92 1.64
C GLN A 122 -9.84 16.45 0.21
N GLU A 123 -8.70 16.72 -0.43
CA GLU A 123 -8.69 17.15 -1.82
C GLU A 123 -9.13 16.06 -2.76
N LYS A 124 -8.72 14.80 -2.50
CA LYS A 124 -9.18 13.67 -3.29
C LYS A 124 -10.70 13.57 -3.26
N ILE A 125 -11.29 13.72 -2.08
CA ILE A 125 -12.74 13.66 -1.90
C ILE A 125 -13.41 14.84 -2.61
N ARG A 126 -12.90 16.05 -2.42
CA ARG A 126 -13.47 17.26 -3.01
C ARG A 126 -13.40 17.26 -4.53
N LYS A 127 -12.23 16.87 -5.07
CA LYS A 127 -12.00 16.88 -6.51
C LYS A 127 -12.43 15.59 -7.20
N LYS A 128 -12.79 14.57 -6.42
CA LYS A 128 -13.20 13.24 -6.91
C LYS A 128 -12.14 12.61 -7.80
N LYS A 129 -10.86 12.71 -7.38
CA LYS A 129 -9.76 12.13 -8.14
C LYS A 129 -8.57 11.82 -7.23
N TYR A 130 -7.72 10.89 -7.69
CA TYR A 130 -6.48 10.58 -7.00
C TYR A 130 -5.51 11.74 -7.10
N ILE A 131 -4.85 12.05 -6.00
CA ILE A 131 -3.82 13.07 -5.91
C ILE A 131 -2.64 12.46 -5.20
N SER A 132 -1.47 12.46 -5.84
CA SER A 132 -0.25 11.92 -5.24
C SER A 132 0.24 12.80 -4.10
N ASP A 133 0.80 12.18 -3.05
CA ASP A 133 1.42 12.91 -1.95
C ASP A 133 2.77 13.53 -2.34
N LYS A 134 3.25 13.23 -3.53
CA LYS A 134 4.52 13.80 -4.04
C LYS A 134 4.33 14.94 -5.01
#